data_e75640ae89790eee462c63c1ccfa845c
#
_entry.id   e75640ae89790eee462c63c1ccfa845c
#
_cell.length_a   1.000
_cell.length_b   1.000
_cell.length_c   1.000
_cell.angle_alpha   90.00
_cell.angle_beta   90.00
_cell.angle_gamma   90.00
#
_symmetry.space_group_name_H-M   'P 1'
#
loop_
_entity.id
_entity.type
_entity.pdbx_description
1 polymer ?
#
loop_
_entity_poly.entity_id
_entity_poly.type
_entity_poly.pdbx_seq_one_letter_code
_entity_poly.pdbx_strand_id
1 'polypeptide(L)'
;MRRTGPPIPLASSCDIIRLIEDDSWMIEVLSAVQNFGPKNAWVGAGFVRNKVWDALHGYLRPSLLNDVDVIYFDMNNQTTAREHAFEAALIDVMPLVPWSVRNQARMHEKFGNPHATSTLDSMRHWPEGVTAIAVRLGADGQVRFVSCYGVRDLLGLEVHPAPGFPLDVYRARVAQKNWVSIWPKLTLYDLTAGID
;
A
#
# COMPACT_ATOMS: atom_id res chain seq x y z
N MET A 1 -16.78 -15.62 -11.69
CA MET A 1 -17.08 -14.18 -11.93
C MET A 1 -17.35 -13.50 -10.59
N ARG A 2 -16.69 -12.39 -10.25
CA ARG A 2 -16.94 -11.66 -8.97
C ARG A 2 -18.31 -11.00 -9.02
N ARG A 3 -19.05 -11.00 -7.90
CA ARG A 3 -20.30 -10.25 -7.82
C ARG A 3 -19.97 -8.77 -7.70
N THR A 4 -20.59 -7.95 -8.53
CA THR A 4 -20.44 -6.49 -8.56
C THR A 4 -21.76 -5.79 -8.25
N GLY A 5 -21.66 -4.64 -7.62
CA GLY A 5 -22.70 -3.63 -7.46
C GLY A 5 -22.31 -2.36 -8.22
N PRO A 6 -23.00 -1.24 -7.98
CA PRO A 6 -22.59 0.05 -8.52
C PRO A 6 -21.20 0.44 -7.96
N PRO A 7 -20.31 1.03 -8.78
CA PRO A 7 -19.07 1.58 -8.31
C PRO A 7 -19.29 2.69 -7.27
N ILE A 8 -18.40 2.76 -6.25
CA ILE A 8 -18.42 3.87 -5.29
C ILE A 8 -17.64 5.02 -5.92
N PRO A 9 -18.24 6.20 -6.12
CA PRO A 9 -17.52 7.35 -6.65
C PRO A 9 -16.53 7.87 -5.62
N LEU A 10 -15.24 7.96 -6.01
CA LEU A 10 -14.16 8.50 -5.20
C LEU A 10 -13.48 9.61 -5.99
N ALA A 11 -13.31 10.80 -5.40
CA ALA A 11 -12.75 11.97 -6.07
C ALA A 11 -11.52 12.55 -5.35
N SER A 12 -11.28 12.17 -4.10
CA SER A 12 -10.26 12.79 -3.25
C SER A 12 -9.67 11.80 -2.23
N SER A 13 -8.59 12.22 -1.58
CA SER A 13 -8.05 11.49 -0.42
C SER A 13 -9.03 11.42 0.75
N CYS A 14 -9.92 12.41 0.90
CA CYS A 14 -10.96 12.37 1.93
C CYS A 14 -11.94 11.22 1.70
N ASP A 15 -12.27 10.92 0.44
CA ASP A 15 -13.15 9.79 0.12
C ASP A 15 -12.45 8.46 0.38
N ILE A 16 -11.14 8.38 0.14
CA ILE A 16 -10.34 7.21 0.49
C ILE A 16 -10.32 7.00 2.02
N ILE A 17 -10.13 8.07 2.79
CA ILE A 17 -10.16 8.01 4.26
C ILE A 17 -11.51 7.48 4.73
N ARG A 18 -12.62 8.04 4.27
CA ARG A 18 -13.98 7.58 4.62
C ARG A 18 -14.20 6.11 4.23
N LEU A 19 -13.78 5.73 3.03
CA LEU A 19 -13.88 4.34 2.56
C LEU A 19 -13.16 3.35 3.48
N ILE A 20 -12.08 3.77 4.13
CA ILE A 20 -11.32 2.96 5.08
C ILE A 20 -11.97 3.01 6.46
N GLU A 21 -12.44 4.18 6.91
CA GLU A 21 -13.14 4.38 8.19
C GLU A 21 -14.46 3.59 8.25
N ASP A 22 -15.14 3.44 7.11
CA ASP A 22 -16.37 2.65 6.98
C ASP A 22 -16.12 1.12 6.94
N ASP A 23 -14.87 0.68 6.88
CA ASP A 23 -14.49 -0.74 6.90
C ASP A 23 -13.96 -1.18 8.26
N SER A 24 -14.82 -1.85 9.05
CA SER A 24 -14.48 -2.29 10.41
C SER A 24 -13.24 -3.17 10.47
N TRP A 25 -13.04 -4.07 9.49
CA TRP A 25 -11.85 -4.92 9.44
C TRP A 25 -10.57 -4.09 9.21
N MET A 26 -10.61 -3.09 8.33
CA MET A 26 -9.46 -2.21 8.11
C MET A 26 -9.13 -1.41 9.38
N ILE A 27 -10.13 -0.92 10.09
CA ILE A 27 -9.94 -0.21 11.36
C ILE A 27 -9.38 -1.15 12.44
N GLU A 28 -9.82 -2.39 12.52
CA GLU A 28 -9.25 -3.40 13.43
C GLU A 28 -7.77 -3.66 13.13
N VAL A 29 -7.39 -3.81 11.85
CA VAL A 29 -5.99 -3.94 11.41
C VAL A 29 -5.16 -2.73 11.82
N LEU A 30 -5.64 -1.51 11.55
CA LEU A 30 -4.94 -0.27 11.92
C LEU A 30 -4.80 -0.12 13.44
N SER A 31 -5.82 -0.52 14.20
CA SER A 31 -5.78 -0.54 15.66
C SER A 31 -4.77 -1.55 16.21
N ALA A 32 -4.70 -2.75 15.61
CA ALA A 32 -3.71 -3.74 15.99
C ALA A 32 -2.28 -3.21 15.75
N VAL A 33 -2.02 -2.58 14.59
CA VAL A 33 -0.72 -1.96 14.27
C VAL A 33 -0.39 -0.82 15.23
N GLN A 34 -1.36 0.02 15.58
CA GLN A 34 -1.16 1.12 16.54
C GLN A 34 -0.76 0.62 17.93
N ASN A 35 -1.38 -0.49 18.39
CA ASN A 35 -1.19 -0.99 19.76
C ASN A 35 -0.01 -1.96 19.90
N PHE A 36 0.27 -2.77 18.88
CA PHE A 36 1.22 -3.89 18.95
C PHE A 36 2.35 -3.80 17.93
N GLY A 37 2.22 -2.96 16.92
CA GLY A 37 3.23 -2.74 15.89
C GLY A 37 4.33 -1.74 16.30
N PRO A 38 5.22 -1.41 15.35
CA PRO A 38 6.23 -0.39 15.53
C PRO A 38 5.61 1.00 15.76
N LYS A 39 6.26 1.84 16.58
CA LYS A 39 5.82 3.23 16.76
C LYS A 39 5.85 3.98 15.42
N ASN A 40 4.83 4.82 15.19
CA ASN A 40 4.66 5.60 13.97
C ASN A 40 4.61 4.76 12.68
N ALA A 41 4.24 3.48 12.78
CA ALA A 41 4.06 2.63 11.62
C ALA A 41 2.88 3.10 10.74
N TRP A 42 2.98 2.73 9.48
CA TRP A 42 1.95 2.89 8.47
C TRP A 42 1.60 1.54 7.87
N VAL A 43 0.37 1.38 7.41
CA VAL A 43 -0.07 0.22 6.62
C VAL A 43 -0.25 0.68 5.19
N GLY A 44 0.53 0.09 4.26
CA GLY A 44 0.67 0.65 2.92
C GLY A 44 0.29 -0.26 1.77
N ALA A 45 0.67 0.18 0.59
CA ALA A 45 0.61 -0.60 -0.65
C ALA A 45 -0.77 -1.24 -0.93
N GLY A 46 -0.80 -2.57 -1.05
CA GLY A 46 -1.99 -3.33 -1.39
C GLY A 46 -3.16 -3.15 -0.45
N PHE A 47 -2.91 -2.89 0.83
CA PHE A 47 -3.96 -2.67 1.83
C PHE A 47 -4.89 -1.50 1.44
N VAL A 48 -4.33 -0.39 0.99
CA VAL A 48 -5.10 0.79 0.56
C VAL A 48 -5.51 0.68 -0.91
N ARG A 49 -4.54 0.38 -1.79
CA ARG A 49 -4.75 0.35 -3.24
C ARG A 49 -5.87 -0.60 -3.65
N ASN A 50 -5.87 -1.83 -3.14
CA ASN A 50 -6.86 -2.83 -3.51
C ASN A 50 -8.26 -2.42 -3.05
N LYS A 51 -8.38 -1.83 -1.84
CA LYS A 51 -9.65 -1.32 -1.32
C LYS A 51 -10.25 -0.26 -2.24
N VAL A 52 -9.43 0.68 -2.71
CA VAL A 52 -9.86 1.72 -3.65
C VAL A 52 -10.27 1.12 -4.99
N TRP A 53 -9.45 0.23 -5.54
CA TRP A 53 -9.76 -0.41 -6.82
C TRP A 53 -10.99 -1.31 -6.75
N ASP A 54 -11.22 -2.03 -5.64
CA ASP A 54 -12.42 -2.83 -5.41
C ASP A 54 -13.68 -1.93 -5.42
N ALA A 55 -13.62 -0.79 -4.72
CA ALA A 55 -14.71 0.18 -4.68
C ALA A 55 -15.05 0.75 -6.06
N LEU A 56 -14.02 1.14 -6.84
CA LEU A 56 -14.18 1.67 -8.20
C LEU A 56 -14.66 0.62 -9.21
N HIS A 57 -14.44 -0.66 -8.94
CA HIS A 57 -14.98 -1.78 -9.70
C HIS A 57 -16.36 -2.24 -9.21
N GLY A 58 -16.85 -1.70 -8.09
CA GLY A 58 -18.11 -2.12 -7.46
C GLY A 58 -18.06 -3.54 -6.91
N TYR A 59 -16.90 -4.03 -6.47
CA TYR A 59 -16.81 -5.38 -5.92
C TYR A 59 -17.49 -5.47 -4.55
N LEU A 60 -18.41 -6.43 -4.41
CA LEU A 60 -19.15 -6.68 -3.16
C LEU A 60 -18.35 -7.45 -2.11
N ARG A 61 -17.23 -8.05 -2.51
CA ARG A 61 -16.29 -8.72 -1.62
C ARG A 61 -14.88 -8.23 -1.88
N PRO A 62 -14.09 -7.99 -0.84
CA PRO A 62 -12.73 -7.51 -0.99
C PRO A 62 -11.86 -8.49 -1.79
N SER A 63 -10.90 -7.95 -2.52
CA SER A 63 -9.85 -8.73 -3.14
C SER A 63 -8.91 -9.29 -2.09
N LEU A 64 -8.37 -10.48 -2.33
CA LEU A 64 -7.39 -11.09 -1.44
C LEU A 64 -6.15 -10.20 -1.33
N LEU A 65 -5.68 -10.03 -0.12
CA LEU A 65 -4.37 -9.46 0.19
C LEU A 65 -3.38 -10.61 0.37
N ASN A 66 -2.30 -10.60 -0.41
CA ASN A 66 -1.20 -11.55 -0.22
C ASN A 66 -0.37 -11.21 1.01
N ASP A 67 -0.31 -9.92 1.34
CA ASP A 67 0.40 -9.35 2.47
C ASP A 67 -0.30 -8.08 2.95
N VAL A 68 -0.11 -7.75 4.22
CA VAL A 68 -0.45 -6.47 4.83
C VAL A 68 0.86 -5.81 5.24
N ASP A 69 1.31 -4.88 4.39
CA ASP A 69 2.60 -4.19 4.55
C ASP A 69 2.55 -3.16 5.68
N VAL A 70 3.14 -3.50 6.82
CA VAL A 70 3.39 -2.60 7.95
C VAL A 70 4.78 -2.02 7.82
N ILE A 71 4.88 -0.74 7.57
CA ILE A 71 6.13 -0.05 7.31
C ILE A 71 6.44 0.97 8.39
N TYR A 72 7.69 1.05 8.80
CA TYR A 72 8.18 2.00 9.81
C TYR A 72 9.61 2.43 9.48
N PHE A 73 10.12 3.42 10.19
CA PHE A 73 11.48 3.92 10.00
C PHE A 73 12.19 4.03 11.34
N ASP A 74 13.22 3.20 11.53
CA ASP A 74 14.06 3.20 12.73
C ASP A 74 15.52 2.96 12.33
N MET A 75 16.35 4.00 12.44
CA MET A 75 17.80 3.94 12.19
C MET A 75 18.57 3.25 13.30
N ASN A 76 18.01 3.20 14.52
CA ASN A 76 18.71 2.69 15.68
C ASN A 76 18.66 1.15 15.77
N ASN A 77 17.65 0.54 15.16
CA ASN A 77 17.53 -0.91 15.12
C ASN A 77 17.05 -1.40 13.76
N GLN A 78 18.00 -1.77 12.90
CA GLN A 78 17.74 -2.22 11.54
C GLN A 78 17.79 -3.75 11.39
N THR A 79 17.64 -4.49 12.47
CA THR A 79 17.69 -5.96 12.45
C THR A 79 16.39 -6.57 11.97
N THR A 80 16.47 -7.65 11.17
CA THR A 80 15.28 -8.44 10.78
C THR A 80 14.61 -9.10 11.98
N ALA A 81 15.37 -9.42 13.04
CA ALA A 81 14.82 -9.97 14.27
C ALA A 81 13.78 -9.02 14.91
N ARG A 82 14.01 -7.69 14.82
CA ARG A 82 13.04 -6.70 15.31
C ARG A 82 11.76 -6.69 14.49
N GLU A 83 11.86 -6.82 13.17
CA GLU A 83 10.70 -6.94 12.28
C GLU A 83 9.88 -8.19 12.62
N HIS A 84 10.54 -9.35 12.74
CA HIS A 84 9.88 -10.62 13.09
C HIS A 84 9.22 -10.57 14.49
N ALA A 85 9.79 -9.85 15.44
CA ALA A 85 9.17 -9.68 16.75
C ALA A 85 7.86 -8.90 16.67
N PHE A 86 7.78 -7.85 15.82
CA PHE A 86 6.54 -7.13 15.56
C PHE A 86 5.54 -7.97 14.76
N GLU A 87 6.00 -8.74 13.75
CA GLU A 87 5.14 -9.67 13.02
C GLU A 87 4.51 -10.69 13.97
N ALA A 88 5.29 -11.30 14.87
CA ALA A 88 4.80 -12.25 15.85
C ALA A 88 3.72 -11.62 16.77
N ALA A 89 3.98 -10.43 17.30
CA ALA A 89 3.01 -9.72 18.15
C ALA A 89 1.69 -9.41 17.42
N LEU A 90 1.76 -9.09 16.13
CA LEU A 90 0.57 -8.84 15.31
C LEU A 90 -0.17 -10.15 14.97
N ILE A 91 0.56 -11.25 14.71
CA ILE A 91 -0.01 -12.57 14.48
C ILE A 91 -0.75 -13.07 15.73
N ASP A 92 -0.20 -12.84 16.91
CA ASP A 92 -0.85 -13.24 18.17
C ASP A 92 -2.23 -12.57 18.35
N VAL A 93 -2.39 -11.34 17.87
CA VAL A 93 -3.65 -10.59 17.98
C VAL A 93 -4.61 -10.88 16.81
N MET A 94 -4.07 -10.96 15.58
CA MET A 94 -4.85 -11.19 14.35
C MET A 94 -4.18 -12.28 13.48
N PRO A 95 -4.32 -13.56 13.81
CA PRO A 95 -3.56 -14.65 13.19
C PRO A 95 -3.90 -14.92 11.72
N LEU A 96 -5.05 -14.42 11.23
CA LEU A 96 -5.47 -14.63 9.83
C LEU A 96 -5.02 -13.50 8.89
N VAL A 97 -4.39 -12.45 9.42
CA VAL A 97 -3.85 -11.35 8.62
C VAL A 97 -2.43 -11.72 8.16
N PRO A 98 -2.13 -11.67 6.86
CA PRO A 98 -0.80 -12.00 6.33
C PRO A 98 0.16 -10.82 6.56
N TRP A 99 0.64 -10.67 7.77
CA TRP A 99 1.50 -9.57 8.17
C TRP A 99 2.86 -9.57 7.49
N SER A 100 3.33 -8.42 7.08
CA SER A 100 4.66 -8.15 6.57
C SER A 100 5.20 -6.87 7.18
N VAL A 101 6.04 -6.96 8.20
CA VAL A 101 6.60 -5.78 8.89
C VAL A 101 7.98 -5.48 8.36
N ARG A 102 8.22 -4.25 7.89
CA ARG A 102 9.50 -3.86 7.27
C ARG A 102 9.98 -2.49 7.73
N ASN A 103 11.22 -2.48 8.23
CA ASN A 103 11.92 -1.24 8.55
C ASN A 103 12.46 -0.59 7.26
N GLN A 104 11.91 0.55 6.91
CA GLN A 104 12.28 1.26 5.69
C GLN A 104 13.71 1.83 5.74
N ALA A 105 14.31 1.98 6.92
CA ALA A 105 15.69 2.44 7.08
C ALA A 105 16.74 1.53 6.44
N ARG A 106 16.42 0.23 6.23
CA ARG A 106 17.33 -0.75 5.61
C ARG A 106 16.94 -1.19 4.19
N MET A 107 15.81 -0.71 3.65
CA MET A 107 15.34 -1.17 2.34
C MET A 107 16.23 -0.72 1.19
N HIS A 108 16.98 0.37 1.35
CA HIS A 108 17.98 0.83 0.38
C HIS A 108 19.04 -0.25 0.06
N GLU A 109 19.48 -1.03 1.05
CA GLU A 109 20.44 -2.12 0.86
C GLU A 109 19.91 -3.20 -0.09
N LYS A 110 18.61 -3.51 0.02
CA LYS A 110 17.97 -4.56 -0.78
C LYS A 110 17.75 -4.15 -2.25
N PHE A 111 17.50 -2.88 -2.49
CA PHE A 111 17.06 -2.38 -3.80
C PHE A 111 18.08 -1.45 -4.46
N GLY A 112 19.23 -1.17 -3.81
CA GLY A 112 20.24 -0.26 -4.34
C GLY A 112 19.79 1.21 -4.41
N ASN A 113 18.78 1.57 -3.62
CA ASN A 113 18.25 2.92 -3.55
C ASN A 113 19.15 3.83 -2.67
N PRO A 114 19.04 5.16 -2.79
CA PRO A 114 19.64 6.07 -1.82
C PRO A 114 19.14 5.81 -0.39
N HIS A 115 19.93 6.18 0.60
CA HIS A 115 19.51 6.13 2.01
C HIS A 115 18.27 7.02 2.23
N ALA A 116 17.18 6.42 2.67
CA ALA A 116 15.99 7.17 3.05
C ALA A 116 16.17 7.83 4.41
N THR A 117 15.49 8.95 4.62
CA THR A 117 15.49 9.73 5.86
C THR A 117 14.18 9.57 6.66
N SER A 118 13.19 8.94 6.07
CA SER A 118 11.87 8.69 6.68
C SER A 118 11.13 7.57 5.96
N THR A 119 10.01 7.11 6.53
CA THR A 119 9.10 6.17 5.87
C THR A 119 8.61 6.72 4.52
N LEU A 120 8.17 7.99 4.47
CA LEU A 120 7.68 8.60 3.23
C LEU A 120 8.77 8.73 2.17
N ASP A 121 9.98 9.06 2.59
CA ASP A 121 11.13 9.17 1.70
C ASP A 121 11.44 7.80 1.06
N SER A 122 11.43 6.74 1.85
CA SER A 122 11.59 5.37 1.34
C SER A 122 10.47 4.96 0.36
N MET A 123 9.21 5.33 0.65
CA MET A 123 8.07 5.03 -0.23
C MET A 123 8.19 5.65 -1.63
N ARG A 124 8.92 6.77 -1.77
CA ARG A 124 9.18 7.40 -3.09
C ARG A 124 9.99 6.51 -4.04
N HIS A 125 10.69 5.53 -3.50
CA HIS A 125 11.46 4.55 -4.29
C HIS A 125 10.66 3.28 -4.60
N TRP A 126 9.36 3.24 -4.31
CA TRP A 126 8.52 2.11 -4.64
C TRP A 126 8.18 2.10 -6.14
N PRO A 127 7.93 0.92 -6.72
CA PRO A 127 7.86 0.76 -8.18
C PRO A 127 6.77 1.56 -8.88
N GLU A 128 5.60 1.70 -8.26
CA GLU A 128 4.45 2.39 -8.83
C GLU A 128 3.93 3.51 -7.91
N GLY A 129 3.54 4.63 -8.48
CA GLY A 129 2.95 5.73 -7.74
C GLY A 129 1.69 5.33 -6.95
N VAL A 130 0.85 4.49 -7.54
CA VAL A 130 -0.38 3.95 -6.93
C VAL A 130 -0.11 3.00 -5.75
N THR A 131 1.12 2.51 -5.61
CA THR A 131 1.53 1.66 -4.49
C THR A 131 2.17 2.49 -3.36
N ALA A 132 2.74 3.66 -3.68
CA ALA A 132 3.40 4.55 -2.73
C ALA A 132 2.39 5.38 -1.90
N ILE A 133 1.48 4.67 -1.26
CA ILE A 133 0.38 5.18 -0.41
C ILE A 133 0.31 4.39 0.88
N ALA A 134 -0.09 5.03 1.97
CA ALA A 134 -0.25 4.37 3.25
C ALA A 134 -1.24 5.09 4.16
N VAL A 135 -1.75 4.35 5.15
CA VAL A 135 -2.64 4.85 6.19
C VAL A 135 -2.16 4.43 7.57
N ARG A 136 -2.56 5.16 8.58
CA ARG A 136 -2.42 4.78 9.99
C ARG A 136 -3.54 5.36 10.81
N LEU A 137 -3.81 4.78 11.96
CA LEU A 137 -4.69 5.37 12.96
C LEU A 137 -3.91 6.42 13.77
N GLY A 138 -4.45 7.62 13.90
CA GLY A 138 -3.92 8.66 14.77
C GLY A 138 -4.30 8.41 16.24
N ALA A 139 -3.62 9.08 17.16
CA ALA A 139 -3.93 9.00 18.59
C ALA A 139 -5.36 9.49 18.93
N ASP A 140 -5.94 10.29 18.06
CA ASP A 140 -7.32 10.78 18.12
C ASP A 140 -8.35 9.80 17.51
N GLY A 141 -7.92 8.61 17.10
CA GLY A 141 -8.74 7.60 16.46
C GLY A 141 -9.10 7.87 14.99
N GLN A 142 -8.60 8.94 14.39
CA GLN A 142 -8.87 9.26 12.99
C GLN A 142 -7.84 8.62 12.06
N VAL A 143 -8.29 8.20 10.88
CA VAL A 143 -7.39 7.67 9.84
C VAL A 143 -6.56 8.80 9.24
N ARG A 144 -5.25 8.64 9.24
CA ARG A 144 -4.28 9.49 8.53
C ARG A 144 -3.88 8.81 7.24
N PHE A 145 -3.87 9.55 6.16
CA PHE A 145 -3.51 9.06 4.82
C PHE A 145 -2.30 9.82 4.29
N VAL A 146 -1.40 9.12 3.62
CA VAL A 146 -0.27 9.72 2.89
C VAL A 146 -0.15 9.09 1.50
N SER A 147 0.29 9.92 0.55
CA SER A 147 0.65 9.50 -0.80
C SER A 147 1.88 10.28 -1.24
N CYS A 148 2.85 9.59 -1.84
CA CYS A 148 4.04 10.24 -2.38
C CYS A 148 3.78 10.99 -3.69
N TYR A 149 2.75 10.57 -4.46
CA TYR A 149 2.49 11.05 -5.83
C TYR A 149 1.05 11.54 -6.03
N GLY A 150 0.32 11.77 -4.95
CA GLY A 150 -1.10 12.13 -5.01
C GLY A 150 -2.00 10.91 -5.25
N VAL A 151 -3.27 11.16 -5.54
CA VAL A 151 -4.29 10.10 -5.68
C VAL A 151 -4.92 10.04 -7.07
N ARG A 152 -4.50 10.92 -7.99
CA ARG A 152 -5.07 11.03 -9.33
C ARG A 152 -5.03 9.69 -10.07
N ASP A 153 -3.86 9.09 -10.18
CA ASP A 153 -3.65 7.85 -10.91
C ASP A 153 -4.39 6.67 -10.25
N LEU A 154 -4.36 6.63 -8.90
CA LEU A 154 -5.09 5.62 -8.14
C LEU A 154 -6.60 5.68 -8.42
N LEU A 155 -7.18 6.88 -8.39
CA LEU A 155 -8.61 7.11 -8.62
C LEU A 155 -8.98 7.03 -10.10
N GLY A 156 -8.03 7.36 -11.00
CA GLY A 156 -8.16 7.21 -12.45
C GLY A 156 -8.01 5.77 -12.94
N LEU A 157 -7.69 4.81 -12.06
CA LEU A 157 -7.37 3.42 -12.42
C LEU A 157 -6.18 3.34 -13.39
N GLU A 158 -5.24 4.25 -13.28
CA GLU A 158 -4.04 4.36 -14.09
C GLU A 158 -2.82 3.88 -13.30
N VAL A 159 -1.99 3.04 -13.89
CA VAL A 159 -0.78 2.51 -13.25
C VAL A 159 0.43 2.96 -14.02
N HIS A 160 1.20 3.86 -13.41
CA HIS A 160 2.44 4.40 -13.94
C HIS A 160 3.65 3.93 -13.10
N PRO A 161 4.83 3.75 -13.71
CA PRO A 161 6.05 3.61 -12.94
C PRO A 161 6.27 4.87 -12.10
N ALA A 162 6.82 4.71 -10.90
CA ALA A 162 7.23 5.86 -10.10
C ALA A 162 8.34 6.65 -10.83
N PRO A 163 8.40 7.97 -10.67
CA PRO A 163 9.44 8.79 -11.31
C PRO A 163 10.85 8.28 -11.02
N GLY A 164 11.62 8.00 -12.08
CA GLY A 164 12.99 7.48 -11.99
C GLY A 164 13.11 5.99 -11.67
N PHE A 165 12.02 5.25 -11.54
CA PHE A 165 12.08 3.82 -11.30
C PHE A 165 12.48 3.06 -12.60
N PRO A 166 13.35 2.03 -12.54
CA PRO A 166 13.77 1.27 -13.73
C PRO A 166 12.59 0.60 -14.44
N LEU A 167 12.42 0.91 -15.73
CA LEU A 167 11.24 0.47 -16.50
C LEU A 167 11.17 -1.04 -16.73
N ASP A 168 12.30 -1.68 -16.91
CA ASP A 168 12.41 -3.13 -17.07
C ASP A 168 11.94 -3.87 -15.81
N VAL A 169 12.33 -3.37 -14.63
CA VAL A 169 11.90 -3.90 -13.33
C VAL A 169 10.41 -3.65 -13.12
N TYR A 170 9.92 -2.45 -13.45
CA TYR A 170 8.50 -2.13 -13.39
C TYR A 170 7.68 -3.06 -14.29
N ARG A 171 8.07 -3.26 -15.54
CA ARG A 171 7.38 -4.15 -16.50
C ARG A 171 7.30 -5.60 -16.01
N ALA A 172 8.44 -6.14 -15.56
CA ALA A 172 8.50 -7.48 -15.01
C ALA A 172 7.55 -7.65 -13.80
N ARG A 173 7.53 -6.64 -12.92
CA ARG A 173 6.68 -6.63 -11.74
C ARG A 173 5.19 -6.56 -12.10
N VAL A 174 4.78 -5.65 -12.99
CA VAL A 174 3.38 -5.50 -13.40
C VAL A 174 2.89 -6.77 -14.09
N ALA A 175 3.71 -7.40 -14.94
CA ALA A 175 3.40 -8.69 -15.55
C ALA A 175 3.20 -9.80 -14.50
N GLN A 176 4.08 -9.87 -13.49
CA GLN A 176 3.98 -10.84 -12.40
C GLN A 176 2.71 -10.62 -11.53
N LYS A 177 2.38 -9.36 -11.23
CA LYS A 177 1.22 -9.01 -10.38
C LYS A 177 -0.10 -9.29 -11.06
N ASN A 178 -0.15 -9.23 -12.39
CA ASN A 178 -1.34 -9.52 -13.21
C ASN A 178 -2.62 -8.82 -12.72
N TRP A 179 -2.50 -7.56 -12.33
CA TRP A 179 -3.59 -6.78 -11.73
C TRP A 179 -4.82 -6.67 -12.62
N VAL A 180 -4.64 -6.57 -13.95
CA VAL A 180 -5.74 -6.45 -14.93
C VAL A 180 -6.68 -7.65 -14.89
N SER A 181 -6.19 -8.85 -14.54
CA SER A 181 -7.07 -10.01 -14.37
C SER A 181 -8.01 -9.89 -13.16
N ILE A 182 -7.62 -9.10 -12.16
CA ILE A 182 -8.40 -8.85 -10.95
C ILE A 182 -9.24 -7.58 -11.14
N TRP A 183 -8.66 -6.53 -11.69
CA TRP A 183 -9.26 -5.21 -11.90
C TRP A 183 -9.20 -4.81 -13.39
N PRO A 184 -10.15 -5.28 -14.21
CA PRO A 184 -10.09 -5.15 -15.67
C PRO A 184 -10.27 -3.71 -16.21
N LYS A 185 -10.65 -2.74 -15.36
CA LYS A 185 -10.72 -1.34 -15.75
C LYS A 185 -9.37 -0.61 -15.62
N LEU A 186 -8.31 -1.28 -15.11
CA LEU A 186 -7.00 -0.68 -14.98
C LEU A 186 -6.37 -0.44 -16.36
N THR A 187 -5.75 0.72 -16.51
CA THR A 187 -4.86 1.05 -17.62
C THR A 187 -3.42 1.02 -17.12
N LEU A 188 -2.60 0.17 -17.74
CA LEU A 188 -1.16 0.07 -17.43
C LEU A 188 -0.40 0.93 -18.43
N TYR A 189 0.39 1.88 -17.95
CA TYR A 189 1.20 2.77 -18.77
C TYR A 189 2.66 2.32 -18.79
N ASP A 190 3.21 2.31 -19.99
CA ASP A 190 4.63 2.09 -20.24
C ASP A 190 5.18 3.31 -20.98
N LEU A 191 6.10 4.04 -20.37
CA LEU A 191 6.65 5.29 -20.92
C LEU A 191 7.42 5.13 -22.25
N THR A 192 7.54 3.90 -22.77
CA THR A 192 8.12 3.67 -24.12
C THR A 192 7.11 3.72 -25.25
N ALA A 193 5.83 3.87 -24.99
CA ALA A 193 4.79 3.97 -26.02
C ALA A 193 4.51 5.43 -26.45
N GLY A 194 5.54 6.25 -26.59
CA GLY A 194 5.35 7.68 -26.88
C GLY A 194 6.57 8.41 -27.45
N ILE A 195 7.48 7.69 -28.11
CA ILE A 195 8.54 8.29 -28.94
C ILE A 195 8.51 7.58 -30.30
N ASP A 196 7.50 7.89 -31.07
CA ASP A 196 7.45 7.76 -32.52
C ASP A 196 7.30 9.14 -33.13
#